data_f5ac167323a1010a105302e7c9788a06
#
_entry.id   f5ac167323a1010a105302e7c9788a06
#
_cell.length_a   1.000
_cell.length_b   1.000
_cell.length_c   1.000
_cell.angle_alpha   90.00
_cell.angle_beta   90.00
_cell.angle_gamma   90.00
#
_symmetry.space_group_name_H-M   'P 1'
#
loop_
_entity.id
_entity.type
_entity.pdbx_description
1 polymer ?
#
loop_
_entity_poly.entity_id
_entity_poly.type
_entity_poly.pdbx_seq_one_letter_code
_entity_poly.pdbx_strand_id
1 'polypeptide(L)'
;MNRLFSPILTGLVLLITAYPFAWMFLSSFKTNREIYQPGKMLPESFDPFAYKLLFSGELFDFTAVLVRSLLLAGGQAIFACLVTAATGFALAKGRFRGKTLLFWAALLIILYPKQAMSLALFEWMARLEITGNLYGLMLSGVASGLGVIFFTQVFRKVPDELIDLAKVEGQSPFFCFFTLLPLIFPALCTYGILHFFLCWQEHLLPLLTLRTDQLTLPLALAKLGDSSYHTPEAVGLAAGVLAMIPLFLLFGYFFRRVRTALADWVVS
;
A
#
# COMPACT_ATOMS: atom_id res chain seq x y z
N MET A 1 -5.60 -41.32 2.79
CA MET A 1 -5.10 -40.77 4.05
C MET A 1 -5.10 -39.23 4.14
N ASN A 2 -5.48 -38.47 3.11
CA ASN A 2 -5.22 -37.00 3.05
C ASN A 2 -6.44 -36.07 3.10
N ARG A 3 -7.68 -36.53 3.25
CA ARG A 3 -8.87 -35.65 3.24
C ARG A 3 -9.16 -34.94 4.57
N LEU A 4 -8.73 -35.51 5.70
CA LEU A 4 -8.91 -34.94 7.05
C LEU A 4 -7.72 -34.09 7.49
N PHE A 5 -6.52 -34.35 6.97
CA PHE A 5 -5.29 -33.63 7.33
C PHE A 5 -5.30 -32.17 6.80
N SER A 6 -5.86 -31.97 5.60
CA SER A 6 -5.95 -30.65 4.98
C SER A 6 -6.78 -29.61 5.77
N PRO A 7 -8.03 -29.91 6.20
CA PRO A 7 -8.82 -28.93 6.95
C PRO A 7 -8.27 -28.65 8.36
N ILE A 8 -7.69 -29.65 9.03
CA ILE A 8 -7.07 -29.47 10.35
C ILE A 8 -5.85 -28.56 10.24
N LEU A 9 -4.97 -28.81 9.27
CA LEU A 9 -3.78 -27.99 9.03
C LEU A 9 -4.19 -26.55 8.63
N THR A 10 -5.20 -26.41 7.77
CA THR A 10 -5.73 -25.09 7.39
C THR A 10 -6.31 -24.35 8.61
N GLY A 11 -7.06 -25.03 9.46
CA GLY A 11 -7.60 -24.46 10.70
C GLY A 11 -6.49 -24.01 11.66
N LEU A 12 -5.44 -24.82 11.83
CA LEU A 12 -4.30 -24.48 12.66
C LEU A 12 -3.55 -23.24 12.13
N VAL A 13 -3.29 -23.19 10.83
CA VAL A 13 -2.64 -22.03 10.18
C VAL A 13 -3.49 -20.77 10.36
N LEU A 14 -4.80 -20.87 10.18
CA LEU A 14 -5.73 -19.73 10.38
C LEU A 14 -5.70 -19.22 11.82
N LEU A 15 -5.73 -20.14 12.81
CA LEU A 15 -5.66 -19.78 14.23
C LEU A 15 -4.34 -19.09 14.58
N ILE A 16 -3.21 -19.63 14.13
CA ILE A 16 -1.88 -19.02 14.36
C ILE A 16 -1.80 -17.64 13.70
N THR A 17 -2.30 -17.51 12.48
CA THR A 17 -2.26 -16.24 11.75
C THR A 17 -3.22 -15.20 12.34
N ALA A 18 -4.41 -15.61 12.80
CA ALA A 18 -5.39 -14.71 13.38
C ALA A 18 -5.04 -14.27 14.81
N TYR A 19 -4.27 -15.08 15.53
CA TYR A 19 -3.93 -14.84 16.94
C TYR A 19 -3.36 -13.44 17.23
N PRO A 20 -2.30 -12.97 16.54
CA PRO A 20 -1.73 -11.65 16.84
C PRO A 20 -2.73 -10.51 16.60
N PHE A 21 -3.60 -10.63 15.63
CA PHE A 21 -4.63 -9.62 15.35
C PHE A 21 -5.73 -9.62 16.42
N ALA A 22 -6.18 -10.81 16.83
CA ALA A 22 -7.14 -10.96 17.91
C ALA A 22 -6.56 -10.46 19.25
N TRP A 23 -5.30 -10.79 19.52
CA TRP A 23 -4.61 -10.31 20.72
C TRP A 23 -4.49 -8.78 20.72
N MET A 24 -4.09 -8.16 19.63
CA MET A 24 -3.98 -6.71 19.48
C MET A 24 -5.35 -6.04 19.69
N PHE A 25 -6.41 -6.58 19.08
CA PHE A 25 -7.77 -6.06 19.24
C PHE A 25 -8.24 -6.16 20.69
N LEU A 26 -8.10 -7.32 21.35
CA LEU A 26 -8.49 -7.50 22.74
C LEU A 26 -7.64 -6.65 23.69
N SER A 27 -6.37 -6.51 23.40
CA SER A 27 -5.44 -5.73 24.23
C SER A 27 -5.62 -4.23 24.09
N SER A 28 -6.29 -3.74 23.03
CA SER A 28 -6.67 -2.32 22.93
C SER A 28 -7.74 -1.88 23.96
N PHE A 29 -8.39 -2.83 24.65
CA PHE A 29 -9.33 -2.57 25.74
C PHE A 29 -8.74 -2.81 27.13
N LYS A 30 -7.45 -3.24 27.21
CA LYS A 30 -6.80 -3.57 28.47
C LYS A 30 -6.09 -2.37 29.09
N THR A 31 -5.94 -2.39 30.39
CA THR A 31 -4.99 -1.54 31.10
C THR A 31 -3.56 -1.99 30.86
N ASN A 32 -2.56 -1.11 31.03
CA ASN A 32 -1.14 -1.49 30.92
C ASN A 32 -0.79 -2.68 31.82
N ARG A 33 -1.35 -2.72 33.05
CA ARG A 33 -1.13 -3.83 33.98
C ARG A 33 -1.60 -5.18 33.41
N GLU A 34 -2.75 -5.20 32.73
CA GLU A 34 -3.29 -6.42 32.12
C GLU A 34 -2.52 -6.86 30.89
N ILE A 35 -2.01 -5.89 30.08
CA ILE A 35 -1.21 -6.18 28.89
C ILE A 35 0.05 -6.95 29.26
N TYR A 36 0.70 -6.58 30.36
CA TYR A 36 1.94 -7.22 30.84
C TYR A 36 1.71 -8.45 31.73
N GLN A 37 0.45 -8.87 31.96
CA GLN A 37 0.16 -10.12 32.66
C GLN A 37 0.23 -11.34 31.74
N PRO A 38 1.19 -12.27 31.93
CA PRO A 38 1.27 -13.49 31.12
C PRO A 38 0.00 -14.31 31.20
N GLY A 39 -0.49 -14.80 30.05
CA GLY A 39 -1.65 -15.70 29.98
C GLY A 39 -3.03 -15.03 30.04
N LYS A 40 -3.11 -13.72 30.31
CA LYS A 40 -4.39 -13.01 30.33
C LYS A 40 -4.77 -12.57 28.92
N MET A 41 -5.60 -13.35 28.24
CA MET A 41 -5.98 -13.07 26.85
C MET A 41 -7.16 -12.07 26.77
N LEU A 42 -8.14 -12.19 27.65
CA LEU A 42 -9.32 -11.33 27.66
C LEU A 42 -9.13 -10.13 28.60
N PRO A 43 -9.68 -8.93 28.24
CA PRO A 43 -9.71 -7.79 29.14
C PRO A 43 -10.66 -8.04 30.32
N GLU A 44 -10.43 -7.44 31.49
CA GLU A 44 -11.35 -7.47 32.62
C GLU A 44 -12.62 -6.69 32.35
N SER A 45 -12.47 -5.58 31.57
CA SER A 45 -13.58 -4.75 31.12
C SER A 45 -13.34 -4.30 29.68
N PHE A 46 -14.41 -4.18 28.88
CA PHE A 46 -14.32 -3.61 27.53
C PHE A 46 -14.48 -2.08 27.61
N ASP A 47 -13.52 -1.40 28.24
CA ASP A 47 -13.51 0.06 28.28
C ASP A 47 -12.85 0.64 27.02
N PRO A 48 -13.57 1.45 26.22
CA PRO A 48 -13.01 2.09 25.03
C PRO A 48 -12.12 3.30 25.35
N PHE A 49 -11.53 3.37 26.55
CA PHE A 49 -10.66 4.46 27.01
C PHE A 49 -9.56 4.79 25.99
N ALA A 50 -8.85 3.76 25.47
CA ALA A 50 -7.77 3.96 24.51
C ALA A 50 -8.24 4.65 23.22
N TYR A 51 -9.41 4.26 22.72
CA TYR A 51 -10.02 4.89 21.53
C TYR A 51 -10.49 6.33 21.84
N LYS A 52 -11.10 6.57 23.01
CA LYS A 52 -11.51 7.92 23.43
C LYS A 52 -10.30 8.85 23.50
N LEU A 53 -9.21 8.42 24.15
CA LEU A 53 -7.98 9.19 24.25
C LEU A 53 -7.34 9.43 22.87
N LEU A 54 -7.35 8.44 21.99
CA LEU A 54 -6.80 8.57 20.64
C LEU A 54 -7.53 9.63 19.81
N PHE A 55 -8.87 9.74 19.97
CA PHE A 55 -9.69 10.72 19.26
C PHE A 55 -9.95 12.01 20.04
N SER A 56 -9.44 12.17 21.28
CA SER A 56 -9.60 13.39 22.07
C SER A 56 -8.82 14.58 21.50
N GLY A 57 -7.78 14.33 20.71
CA GLY A 57 -6.88 15.36 20.22
C GLY A 57 -5.75 15.75 21.21
N GLU A 58 -5.75 15.18 22.42
CA GLU A 58 -4.73 15.48 23.44
C GLU A 58 -3.31 15.10 23.01
N LEU A 59 -3.17 13.99 22.29
CA LEU A 59 -1.88 13.52 21.81
C LEU A 59 -1.51 14.15 20.47
N PHE A 60 -2.43 14.11 19.54
CA PHE A 60 -2.43 14.72 18.20
C PHE A 60 -3.77 14.43 17.52
N ASP A 61 -4.11 15.16 16.46
CA ASP A 61 -5.33 14.90 15.70
C ASP A 61 -5.21 13.60 14.88
N PHE A 62 -5.66 12.49 15.47
CA PHE A 62 -5.61 11.17 14.86
C PHE A 62 -6.49 11.07 13.60
N THR A 63 -7.59 11.81 13.54
CA THR A 63 -8.46 11.86 12.36
C THR A 63 -7.73 12.48 11.19
N ALA A 64 -7.03 13.59 11.40
CA ALA A 64 -6.20 14.21 10.38
C ALA A 64 -5.05 13.29 9.92
N VAL A 65 -4.45 12.53 10.83
CA VAL A 65 -3.43 11.52 10.52
C VAL A 65 -3.98 10.44 9.60
N LEU A 66 -5.16 9.87 9.92
CA LEU A 66 -5.81 8.86 9.09
C LEU A 66 -6.15 9.39 7.69
N VAL A 67 -6.79 10.56 7.62
CA VAL A 67 -7.19 11.18 6.35
C VAL A 67 -5.95 11.49 5.50
N ARG A 68 -4.90 12.04 6.10
CA ARG A 68 -3.64 12.35 5.40
C ARG A 68 -3.00 11.09 4.84
N SER A 69 -2.97 10.00 5.62
CA SER A 69 -2.41 8.72 5.16
C SER A 69 -3.23 8.07 4.06
N LEU A 70 -4.57 8.15 4.15
CA LEU A 70 -5.46 7.66 3.11
C LEU A 70 -5.30 8.45 1.80
N LEU A 71 -5.21 9.77 1.89
CA LEU A 71 -4.99 10.64 0.72
C LEU A 71 -3.62 10.38 0.09
N LEU A 72 -2.57 10.22 0.91
CA LEU A 72 -1.23 9.90 0.43
C LEU A 72 -1.21 8.55 -0.28
N ALA A 73 -1.62 7.48 0.40
CA ALA A 73 -1.53 6.14 -0.14
C ALA A 73 -2.50 5.93 -1.31
N GLY A 74 -3.72 6.45 -1.21
CA GLY A 74 -4.73 6.36 -2.27
C GLY A 74 -4.33 7.18 -3.50
N GLY A 75 -3.95 8.43 -3.31
CA GLY A 75 -3.50 9.30 -4.39
C GLY A 75 -2.25 8.75 -5.10
N GLN A 76 -1.24 8.35 -4.31
CA GLN A 76 -0.02 7.76 -4.87
C GLN A 76 -0.32 6.47 -5.66
N ALA A 77 -1.20 5.59 -5.15
CA ALA A 77 -1.59 4.36 -5.84
C ALA A 77 -2.28 4.64 -7.18
N ILE A 78 -3.19 5.61 -7.24
CA ILE A 78 -3.88 6.00 -8.48
C ILE A 78 -2.89 6.54 -9.50
N PHE A 79 -2.06 7.52 -9.11
CA PHE A 79 -1.06 8.11 -10.02
C PHE A 79 -0.01 7.09 -10.45
N ALA A 80 0.45 6.24 -9.54
CA ALA A 80 1.40 5.17 -9.87
C ALA A 80 0.79 4.17 -10.86
N CYS A 81 -0.48 3.77 -10.70
CA CYS A 81 -1.18 2.93 -11.67
C CYS A 81 -1.18 3.58 -13.06
N LEU A 82 -1.58 4.84 -13.16
CA LEU A 82 -1.68 5.53 -14.44
C LEU A 82 -0.31 5.67 -15.13
N VAL A 83 0.69 6.16 -14.40
CA VAL A 83 2.04 6.40 -14.94
C VAL A 83 2.72 5.09 -15.33
N THR A 84 2.66 4.08 -14.45
CA THR A 84 3.33 2.80 -14.71
C THR A 84 2.59 1.97 -15.75
N ALA A 85 1.25 2.06 -15.83
CA ALA A 85 0.48 1.43 -16.91
C ALA A 85 0.78 2.08 -18.27
N ALA A 86 0.82 3.42 -18.35
CA ALA A 86 1.19 4.11 -19.58
C ALA A 86 2.61 3.78 -20.04
N THR A 87 3.57 3.75 -19.10
CA THR A 87 4.95 3.34 -19.38
C THR A 87 5.00 1.87 -19.81
N GLY A 88 4.28 0.98 -19.12
CA GLY A 88 4.19 -0.44 -19.45
C GLY A 88 3.57 -0.68 -20.84
N PHE A 89 2.53 0.08 -21.21
CA PHE A 89 1.94 0.06 -22.55
C PHE A 89 2.96 0.48 -23.61
N ALA A 90 3.67 1.59 -23.40
CA ALA A 90 4.71 2.05 -24.30
C ALA A 90 5.85 1.02 -24.46
N LEU A 91 6.26 0.39 -23.36
CA LEU A 91 7.28 -0.67 -23.36
C LEU A 91 6.76 -2.00 -23.94
N ALA A 92 5.49 -2.32 -23.87
CA ALA A 92 4.94 -3.52 -24.48
C ALA A 92 4.71 -3.35 -25.99
N LYS A 93 3.99 -2.31 -26.38
CA LYS A 93 3.43 -2.11 -27.73
C LYS A 93 4.14 -1.05 -28.56
N GLY A 94 4.87 -0.13 -27.94
CA GLY A 94 5.60 0.93 -28.64
C GLY A 94 6.83 0.42 -29.39
N ARG A 95 7.20 1.14 -30.46
CA ARG A 95 8.40 0.91 -31.26
C ARG A 95 9.26 2.18 -31.23
N PHE A 96 10.21 2.26 -30.30
CA PHE A 96 11.10 3.42 -30.14
C PHE A 96 12.50 3.00 -29.70
N ARG A 97 13.50 3.85 -29.97
CA ARG A 97 14.89 3.64 -29.56
C ARG A 97 15.00 3.77 -28.04
N GLY A 98 15.78 2.89 -27.40
CA GLY A 98 15.97 2.93 -25.93
C GLY A 98 14.95 2.10 -25.12
N LYS A 99 13.95 1.46 -25.76
CA LYS A 99 12.94 0.62 -25.08
C LYS A 99 13.59 -0.43 -24.15
N THR A 100 14.60 -1.14 -24.64
CA THR A 100 15.31 -2.18 -23.89
C THR A 100 16.06 -1.58 -22.70
N LEU A 101 16.69 -0.42 -22.88
CA LEU A 101 17.39 0.29 -21.80
C LEU A 101 16.43 0.71 -20.67
N LEU A 102 15.28 1.27 -21.02
CA LEU A 102 14.26 1.65 -20.03
C LEU A 102 13.70 0.44 -19.28
N PHE A 103 13.51 -0.69 -19.96
CA PHE A 103 13.07 -1.92 -19.31
C PHE A 103 14.11 -2.44 -18.31
N TRP A 104 15.40 -2.46 -18.68
CA TRP A 104 16.47 -2.82 -17.77
C TRP A 104 16.63 -1.84 -16.61
N ALA A 105 16.47 -0.54 -16.86
CA ALA A 105 16.48 0.46 -15.81
C ALA A 105 15.36 0.21 -14.79
N ALA A 106 14.13 -0.10 -15.23
CA ALA A 106 13.03 -0.45 -14.34
C ALA A 106 13.33 -1.71 -13.51
N LEU A 107 14.01 -2.73 -14.09
CA LEU A 107 14.46 -3.91 -13.35
C LEU A 107 15.52 -3.56 -12.30
N LEU A 108 16.51 -2.75 -12.64
CA LEU A 108 17.56 -2.33 -11.71
C LEU A 108 17.01 -1.55 -10.51
N ILE A 109 16.00 -0.70 -10.73
CA ILE A 109 15.33 0.04 -9.65
C ILE A 109 14.71 -0.89 -8.60
N ILE A 110 14.16 -2.04 -9.02
CA ILE A 110 13.56 -3.01 -8.07
C ILE A 110 14.63 -3.66 -7.18
N LEU A 111 15.81 -3.89 -7.73
CA LEU A 111 16.91 -4.52 -6.99
C LEU A 111 17.55 -3.58 -5.97
N TYR A 112 17.33 -2.28 -6.11
CA TYR A 112 17.92 -1.31 -5.21
C TYR A 112 17.06 -1.15 -3.93
N PRO A 113 17.65 -1.19 -2.73
CA PRO A 113 16.91 -1.03 -1.49
C PRO A 113 16.25 0.35 -1.40
N LYS A 114 14.91 0.38 -1.29
CA LYS A 114 14.14 1.64 -1.24
C LYS A 114 14.61 2.57 -0.12
N GLN A 115 14.95 2.01 1.03
CA GLN A 115 15.43 2.77 2.19
C GLN A 115 16.74 3.51 1.90
N ALA A 116 17.65 2.91 1.14
CA ALA A 116 18.90 3.55 0.74
C ALA A 116 18.70 4.74 -0.21
N MET A 117 17.61 4.71 -1.00
CA MET A 117 17.26 5.83 -1.89
C MET A 117 16.56 6.99 -1.17
N SER A 118 16.05 6.79 0.05
CA SER A 118 15.23 7.78 0.74
C SER A 118 15.97 9.09 1.00
N LEU A 119 17.27 9.03 1.31
CA LEU A 119 18.08 10.23 1.51
C LEU A 119 18.30 11.01 0.20
N ALA A 120 18.62 10.31 -0.89
CA ALA A 120 18.80 10.95 -2.19
C ALA A 120 17.48 11.54 -2.71
N LEU A 121 16.35 10.88 -2.46
CA LEU A 121 15.02 11.40 -2.78
C LEU A 121 14.71 12.64 -1.94
N PHE A 122 15.03 12.64 -0.66
CA PHE A 122 14.88 13.81 0.21
C PHE A 122 15.70 15.00 -0.30
N GLU A 123 16.99 14.82 -0.62
CA GLU A 123 17.83 15.87 -1.20
C GLU A 123 17.26 16.42 -2.51
N TRP A 124 16.77 15.53 -3.37
CA TRP A 124 16.15 15.92 -4.63
C TRP A 124 14.87 16.72 -4.40
N MET A 125 14.00 16.28 -3.48
CA MET A 125 12.77 16.99 -3.09
C MET A 125 13.09 18.35 -2.47
N ALA A 126 14.16 18.43 -1.66
CA ALA A 126 14.60 19.69 -1.06
C ALA A 126 15.08 20.70 -2.13
N ARG A 127 15.84 20.24 -3.13
CA ARG A 127 16.29 21.08 -4.26
C ARG A 127 15.13 21.59 -5.13
N LEU A 128 14.04 20.84 -5.21
CA LEU A 128 12.82 21.22 -5.93
C LEU A 128 11.83 22.02 -5.06
N GLU A 129 12.18 22.29 -3.81
CA GLU A 129 11.34 22.99 -2.82
C GLU A 129 9.95 22.34 -2.61
N ILE A 130 9.86 21.00 -2.78
CA ILE A 130 8.62 20.23 -2.61
C ILE A 130 8.58 19.41 -1.31
N THR A 131 9.53 19.64 -0.39
CA THR A 131 9.50 19.09 0.97
C THR A 131 8.44 19.79 1.82
N GLY A 132 8.02 19.14 2.93
CA GLY A 132 7.07 19.73 3.87
C GLY A 132 5.63 19.72 3.40
N ASN A 133 5.31 19.07 2.28
CA ASN A 133 3.95 18.92 1.81
C ASN A 133 3.64 17.51 1.30
N LEU A 134 2.36 17.16 1.35
CA LEU A 134 1.86 15.83 0.97
C LEU A 134 2.02 15.55 -0.54
N TYR A 135 1.92 16.58 -1.37
CA TYR A 135 2.00 16.42 -2.83
C TYR A 135 3.41 16.05 -3.29
N GLY A 136 4.45 16.66 -2.70
CA GLY A 136 5.83 16.30 -2.97
C GLY A 136 6.12 14.83 -2.62
N LEU A 137 5.63 14.41 -1.45
CA LEU A 137 5.75 13.03 -1.00
C LEU A 137 4.95 12.07 -1.91
N MET A 138 3.76 12.46 -2.36
CA MET A 138 2.95 11.68 -3.29
C MET A 138 3.66 11.51 -4.64
N LEU A 139 4.26 12.58 -5.17
CA LEU A 139 4.95 12.58 -6.45
C LEU A 139 6.20 11.67 -6.44
N SER A 140 6.94 11.63 -5.33
CA SER A 140 8.17 10.84 -5.21
C SER A 140 7.96 9.33 -5.37
N GLY A 141 6.75 8.82 -5.09
CA GLY A 141 6.43 7.40 -5.17
C GLY A 141 5.69 6.95 -6.44
N VAL A 142 5.36 7.90 -7.35
CA VAL A 142 4.58 7.58 -8.57
C VAL A 142 5.37 6.71 -9.55
N ALA A 143 6.67 6.95 -9.70
CA ALA A 143 7.52 6.18 -10.59
C ALA A 143 8.00 4.89 -9.89
N SER A 144 7.43 3.75 -10.26
CA SER A 144 7.74 2.44 -9.69
C SER A 144 8.23 1.46 -10.75
N GLY A 145 9.46 0.96 -10.61
CA GLY A 145 10.00 -0.09 -11.48
C GLY A 145 9.15 -1.35 -11.47
N LEU A 146 8.63 -1.75 -10.29
CA LEU A 146 7.73 -2.88 -10.14
C LEU A 146 6.46 -2.71 -10.99
N GLY A 147 5.83 -1.51 -10.94
CA GLY A 147 4.63 -1.21 -11.73
C GLY A 147 4.91 -1.22 -13.23
N VAL A 148 6.03 -0.62 -13.65
CA VAL A 148 6.44 -0.61 -15.07
C VAL A 148 6.59 -2.04 -15.61
N ILE A 149 7.27 -2.92 -14.88
CA ILE A 149 7.45 -4.32 -15.31
C ILE A 149 6.13 -5.06 -15.28
N PHE A 150 5.35 -4.93 -14.21
CA PHE A 150 4.05 -5.55 -14.08
C PHE A 150 3.15 -5.21 -15.27
N PHE A 151 2.94 -3.93 -15.56
CA PHE A 151 2.07 -3.53 -16.67
C PHE A 151 2.69 -3.82 -18.04
N THR A 152 4.01 -3.85 -18.19
CA THR A 152 4.64 -4.32 -19.43
C THR A 152 4.23 -5.77 -19.72
N GLN A 153 4.22 -6.64 -18.71
CA GLN A 153 3.80 -8.03 -18.88
C GLN A 153 2.29 -8.14 -19.14
N VAL A 154 1.47 -7.32 -18.46
CA VAL A 154 0.02 -7.26 -18.71
C VAL A 154 -0.26 -6.90 -20.17
N PHE A 155 0.33 -5.81 -20.66
CA PHE A 155 0.09 -5.36 -22.03
C PHE A 155 0.71 -6.28 -23.09
N ARG A 156 1.74 -7.07 -22.78
CA ARG A 156 2.27 -8.09 -23.70
C ARG A 156 1.25 -9.19 -23.98
N LYS A 157 0.32 -9.47 -23.05
CA LYS A 157 -0.75 -10.46 -23.23
C LYS A 157 -1.95 -9.91 -24.01
N VAL A 158 -2.08 -8.60 -24.14
CA VAL A 158 -3.12 -7.97 -24.97
C VAL A 158 -2.83 -8.28 -26.45
N PRO A 159 -3.78 -8.84 -27.24
CA PRO A 159 -3.59 -9.14 -28.65
C PRO A 159 -3.21 -7.89 -29.47
N ASP A 160 -2.25 -8.04 -30.40
CA ASP A 160 -1.83 -6.93 -31.25
C ASP A 160 -2.90 -6.48 -32.23
N GLU A 161 -3.84 -7.40 -32.58
CA GLU A 161 -4.98 -7.12 -33.41
C GLU A 161 -5.86 -5.98 -32.87
N LEU A 162 -6.02 -5.88 -31.55
CA LEU A 162 -6.76 -4.77 -30.93
C LEU A 162 -6.05 -3.43 -31.12
N ILE A 163 -4.72 -3.44 -31.10
CA ILE A 163 -3.91 -2.25 -31.36
C ILE A 163 -4.02 -1.83 -32.83
N ASP A 164 -4.00 -2.82 -33.73
CA ASP A 164 -4.06 -2.56 -35.17
C ASP A 164 -5.45 -2.08 -35.60
N LEU A 165 -6.53 -2.62 -35.01
CA LEU A 165 -7.89 -2.10 -35.19
C LEU A 165 -7.99 -0.63 -34.78
N ALA A 166 -7.47 -0.30 -33.59
CA ALA A 166 -7.46 1.09 -33.11
C ALA A 166 -6.70 2.03 -34.07
N LYS A 167 -5.59 1.57 -34.66
CA LYS A 167 -4.84 2.34 -35.67
C LYS A 167 -5.62 2.53 -36.98
N VAL A 168 -6.34 1.49 -37.44
CA VAL A 168 -7.20 1.55 -38.65
C VAL A 168 -8.31 2.57 -38.43
N GLU A 169 -8.86 2.67 -37.23
CA GLU A 169 -9.84 3.68 -36.82
C GLU A 169 -9.22 5.10 -36.64
N GLY A 170 -7.94 5.24 -36.89
CA GLY A 170 -7.23 6.55 -36.77
C GLY A 170 -6.95 6.98 -35.33
N GLN A 171 -7.08 6.08 -34.33
CA GLN A 171 -6.80 6.42 -32.95
C GLN A 171 -5.30 6.66 -32.73
N SER A 172 -4.98 7.75 -32.01
CA SER A 172 -3.60 7.97 -31.55
C SER A 172 -3.20 6.94 -30.50
N PRO A 173 -1.91 6.67 -30.28
CA PRO A 173 -1.44 5.77 -29.23
C PRO A 173 -1.96 6.12 -27.83
N PHE A 174 -2.18 7.41 -27.56
CA PHE A 174 -2.75 7.90 -26.32
C PHE A 174 -4.21 7.42 -26.15
N PHE A 175 -5.07 7.62 -27.15
CA PHE A 175 -6.45 7.15 -27.10
C PHE A 175 -6.54 5.62 -27.05
N CYS A 176 -5.70 4.92 -27.80
CA CYS A 176 -5.60 3.47 -27.76
C CYS A 176 -5.30 2.97 -26.34
N PHE A 177 -4.37 3.60 -25.61
CA PHE A 177 -4.08 3.29 -24.22
C PHE A 177 -5.34 3.38 -23.35
N PHE A 178 -6.08 4.50 -23.42
CA PHE A 178 -7.29 4.68 -22.60
C PHE A 178 -8.41 3.70 -22.97
N THR A 179 -8.57 3.37 -24.24
CA THR A 179 -9.54 2.37 -24.71
C THR A 179 -9.25 0.98 -24.15
N LEU A 180 -7.97 0.67 -23.89
CA LEU A 180 -7.56 -0.63 -23.34
C LEU A 180 -7.60 -0.69 -21.81
N LEU A 181 -7.71 0.45 -21.08
CA LEU A 181 -7.74 0.44 -19.60
C LEU A 181 -8.85 -0.45 -19.01
N PRO A 182 -10.10 -0.46 -19.53
CA PRO A 182 -11.14 -1.35 -19.03
C PRO A 182 -10.77 -2.85 -19.15
N LEU A 183 -10.05 -3.24 -20.19
CA LEU A 183 -9.61 -4.62 -20.40
C LEU A 183 -8.62 -5.07 -19.34
N ILE A 184 -7.74 -4.18 -18.90
CA ILE A 184 -6.72 -4.48 -17.87
C ILE A 184 -7.18 -4.04 -16.46
N PHE A 185 -8.45 -3.69 -16.26
CA PHE A 185 -8.96 -3.19 -14.98
C PHE A 185 -8.66 -4.13 -13.79
N PRO A 186 -8.75 -5.47 -13.90
CA PRO A 186 -8.35 -6.37 -12.82
C PRO A 186 -6.87 -6.23 -12.44
N ALA A 187 -5.99 -6.03 -13.43
CA ALA A 187 -4.57 -5.80 -13.19
C ALA A 187 -4.31 -4.44 -12.54
N LEU A 188 -5.06 -3.38 -12.94
CA LEU A 188 -5.01 -2.07 -12.30
C LEU A 188 -5.40 -2.17 -10.82
N CYS A 189 -6.48 -2.89 -10.50
CA CYS A 189 -6.90 -3.12 -9.12
C CYS A 189 -5.82 -3.87 -8.32
N THR A 190 -5.25 -4.92 -8.89
CA THR A 190 -4.21 -5.73 -8.23
C THR A 190 -2.97 -4.89 -7.90
N TYR A 191 -2.45 -4.16 -8.88
CA TYR A 191 -1.31 -3.31 -8.66
C TYR A 191 -1.61 -2.12 -7.76
N GLY A 192 -2.80 -1.51 -7.89
CA GLY A 192 -3.24 -0.39 -7.07
C GLY A 192 -3.29 -0.74 -5.58
N ILE A 193 -3.83 -1.91 -5.23
CA ILE A 193 -3.85 -2.41 -3.85
C ILE A 193 -2.43 -2.66 -3.35
N LEU A 194 -1.60 -3.30 -4.16
CA LEU A 194 -0.21 -3.55 -3.80
C LEU A 194 0.55 -2.24 -3.55
N HIS A 195 0.40 -1.26 -4.44
CA HIS A 195 1.06 0.04 -4.31
C HIS A 195 0.52 0.84 -3.12
N PHE A 196 -0.80 0.82 -2.89
CA PHE A 196 -1.42 1.40 -1.70
C PHE A 196 -0.80 0.82 -0.43
N PHE A 197 -0.71 -0.51 -0.33
CA PHE A 197 -0.13 -1.20 0.82
C PHE A 197 1.33 -0.80 1.06
N LEU A 198 2.14 -0.73 0.00
CA LEU A 198 3.55 -0.32 0.09
C LEU A 198 3.70 1.14 0.56
N CYS A 199 2.83 2.03 0.10
CA CYS A 199 2.81 3.42 0.53
C CYS A 199 2.25 3.57 1.96
N TRP A 200 1.24 2.78 2.33
CA TRP A 200 0.63 2.79 3.65
C TRP A 200 1.61 2.48 4.78
N GLN A 201 2.59 1.64 4.52
CA GLN A 201 3.64 1.26 5.48
C GLN A 201 4.87 2.18 5.45
N GLU A 202 4.94 3.10 4.50
CA GLU A 202 6.12 3.94 4.33
C GLU A 202 6.25 4.95 5.48
N HIS A 203 7.36 4.91 6.18
CA HIS A 203 7.61 5.81 7.31
C HIS A 203 8.88 6.65 7.16
N LEU A 204 9.91 6.15 6.46
CA LEU A 204 11.22 6.79 6.42
C LEU A 204 11.20 8.09 5.59
N LEU A 205 10.66 8.04 4.39
CA LEU A 205 10.59 9.24 3.56
C LEU A 205 9.64 10.31 4.15
N PRO A 206 8.43 9.96 4.67
CA PRO A 206 7.63 10.90 5.45
C PRO A 206 8.38 11.52 6.65
N LEU A 207 9.15 10.71 7.39
CA LEU A 207 9.94 11.19 8.53
C LEU A 207 10.97 12.25 8.12
N LEU A 208 11.61 12.08 6.96
CA LEU A 208 12.61 13.01 6.44
C LEU A 208 12.01 14.28 5.83
N THR A 209 10.80 14.17 5.26
CA THR A 209 10.25 15.22 4.38
C THR A 209 9.13 16.02 4.99
N LEU A 210 8.31 15.43 5.88
CA LEU A 210 7.14 16.11 6.46
C LEU A 210 7.52 16.91 7.70
N ARG A 211 6.72 17.92 7.99
CA ARG A 211 6.84 18.70 9.22
C ARG A 211 6.30 17.90 10.39
N THR A 212 6.73 18.23 11.59
CA THR A 212 6.36 17.53 12.85
C THR A 212 4.85 17.56 13.15
N ASP A 213 4.12 18.52 12.59
CA ASP A 213 2.65 18.65 12.69
C ASP A 213 1.90 17.86 11.61
N GLN A 214 2.61 17.29 10.62
CA GLN A 214 2.05 16.59 9.48
C GLN A 214 2.29 15.08 9.55
N LEU A 215 1.94 14.46 10.66
CA LEU A 215 2.15 13.03 10.84
C LEU A 215 1.35 12.20 9.83
N THR A 216 2.00 11.16 9.29
CA THR A 216 1.34 10.00 8.66
C THR A 216 1.10 8.91 9.69
N LEU A 217 0.26 7.93 9.35
CA LEU A 217 -0.10 6.86 10.27
C LEU A 217 1.11 6.07 10.81
N PRO A 218 2.09 5.65 9.98
CA PRO A 218 3.29 4.99 10.49
C PRO A 218 4.09 5.86 11.47
N LEU A 219 4.19 7.18 11.21
CA LEU A 219 4.87 8.11 12.11
C LEU A 219 4.11 8.30 13.42
N ALA A 220 2.78 8.37 13.36
CA ALA A 220 1.93 8.46 14.54
C ALA A 220 2.03 7.20 15.41
N LEU A 221 2.02 6.01 14.79
CA LEU A 221 2.21 4.75 15.50
C LEU A 221 3.60 4.68 16.17
N ALA A 222 4.65 5.09 15.48
CA ALA A 222 6.00 5.16 16.05
C ALA A 222 6.05 6.12 17.24
N LYS A 223 5.40 7.28 17.15
CA LYS A 223 5.30 8.25 18.23
C LYS A 223 4.52 7.71 19.44
N LEU A 224 3.43 6.97 19.23
CA LEU A 224 2.68 6.33 20.31
C LEU A 224 3.47 5.22 21.01
N GLY A 225 4.35 4.53 20.30
CA GLY A 225 5.25 3.49 20.85
C GLY A 225 6.50 4.05 21.53
N ASP A 226 6.76 5.34 21.46
CA ASP A 226 7.92 5.97 22.12
C ASP A 226 7.62 6.19 23.61
N SER A 227 8.42 5.54 24.47
CA SER A 227 8.30 5.61 25.92
C SER A 227 8.41 7.04 26.48
N SER A 228 9.03 7.97 25.76
CA SER A 228 9.17 9.37 26.14
C SER A 228 7.83 10.10 26.27
N TYR A 229 6.78 9.63 25.59
CA TYR A 229 5.46 10.23 25.64
C TYR A 229 4.55 9.68 26.75
N HIS A 230 4.99 8.64 27.48
CA HIS A 230 4.21 8.00 28.57
C HIS A 230 2.77 7.62 28.16
N THR A 231 2.55 7.36 26.88
CA THR A 231 1.26 6.96 26.34
C THR A 231 0.91 5.54 26.79
N PRO A 232 -0.33 5.27 27.25
CA PRO A 232 -0.74 3.91 27.57
C PRO A 232 -0.60 2.98 26.36
N GLU A 233 -0.05 1.79 26.53
CA GLU A 233 0.19 0.79 25.47
C GLU A 233 -1.08 0.47 24.66
N ALA A 234 -2.24 0.42 25.35
CA ALA A 234 -3.51 0.18 24.72
C ALA A 234 -3.86 1.20 23.63
N VAL A 235 -3.37 2.45 23.72
CA VAL A 235 -3.61 3.50 22.72
C VAL A 235 -2.86 3.20 21.42
N GLY A 236 -1.61 2.75 21.53
CA GLY A 236 -0.84 2.29 20.37
C GLY A 236 -1.48 1.07 19.70
N LEU A 237 -1.99 0.12 20.51
CA LEU A 237 -2.72 -1.05 20.02
C LEU A 237 -4.04 -0.67 19.35
N ALA A 238 -4.81 0.27 19.93
CA ALA A 238 -6.04 0.79 19.33
C ALA A 238 -5.77 1.49 17.98
N ALA A 239 -4.72 2.31 17.91
CA ALA A 239 -4.29 2.93 16.66
C ALA A 239 -3.86 1.88 15.61
N GLY A 240 -3.16 0.81 16.03
CA GLY A 240 -2.81 -0.32 15.17
C GLY A 240 -4.03 -1.07 14.63
N VAL A 241 -5.06 -1.30 15.46
CA VAL A 241 -6.35 -1.87 15.03
C VAL A 241 -7.00 -1.01 13.95
N LEU A 242 -7.09 0.30 14.19
CA LEU A 242 -7.66 1.24 13.21
C LEU A 242 -6.85 1.32 11.91
N ALA A 243 -5.52 1.19 12.01
CA ALA A 243 -4.62 1.16 10.86
C ALA A 243 -4.87 -0.01 9.91
N MET A 244 -5.40 -1.13 10.42
CA MET A 244 -5.70 -2.32 9.60
C MET A 244 -7.04 -2.23 8.87
N ILE A 245 -7.98 -1.40 9.35
CA ILE A 245 -9.33 -1.32 8.78
C ILE A 245 -9.31 -0.99 7.28
N PRO A 246 -8.61 0.07 6.80
CA PRO A 246 -8.57 0.38 5.38
C PRO A 246 -8.01 -0.76 4.52
N LEU A 247 -7.00 -1.48 5.03
CA LEU A 247 -6.40 -2.61 4.32
C LEU A 247 -7.39 -3.77 4.16
N PHE A 248 -8.10 -4.13 5.25
CA PHE A 248 -9.13 -5.17 5.19
C PHE A 248 -10.30 -4.80 4.28
N LEU A 249 -10.74 -3.54 4.31
CA LEU A 249 -11.82 -3.06 3.45
C LEU A 249 -11.41 -3.09 1.97
N LEU A 250 -10.22 -2.59 1.64
CA LEU A 250 -9.69 -2.63 0.27
C LEU A 250 -9.53 -4.06 -0.23
N PHE A 251 -8.89 -4.92 0.57
CA PHE A 251 -8.69 -6.31 0.20
C PHE A 251 -10.02 -7.04 0.03
N GLY A 252 -10.95 -6.89 0.98
CA GLY A 252 -12.27 -7.54 0.93
C GLY A 252 -13.09 -7.11 -0.30
N TYR A 253 -13.08 -5.80 -0.62
CA TYR A 253 -13.79 -5.25 -1.78
C TYR A 253 -13.21 -5.74 -3.11
N PHE A 254 -11.89 -5.76 -3.23
CA PHE A 254 -11.23 -6.15 -4.48
C PHE A 254 -10.86 -7.64 -4.56
N PHE A 255 -11.06 -8.42 -3.50
CA PHE A 255 -10.64 -9.82 -3.42
C PHE A 255 -11.11 -10.67 -4.61
N ARG A 256 -12.38 -10.53 -5.01
CA ARG A 256 -12.91 -11.27 -6.15
C ARG A 256 -12.19 -10.90 -7.45
N ARG A 257 -11.91 -9.64 -7.67
CA ARG A 257 -11.23 -9.11 -8.88
C ARG A 257 -9.76 -9.52 -8.94
N VAL A 258 -9.09 -9.48 -7.81
CA VAL A 258 -7.70 -9.95 -7.69
C VAL A 258 -7.62 -11.46 -7.96
N ARG A 259 -8.56 -12.23 -7.41
CA ARG A 259 -8.61 -13.69 -7.62
C ARG A 259 -8.81 -14.06 -9.08
N THR A 260 -9.70 -13.40 -9.80
CA THR A 260 -9.89 -13.66 -11.25
C THR A 260 -8.64 -13.30 -12.04
N ALA A 261 -8.04 -12.15 -11.79
CA ALA A 261 -6.80 -11.75 -12.45
C ALA A 261 -5.67 -12.76 -12.23
N LEU A 262 -5.51 -13.26 -11.00
CA LEU A 262 -4.48 -14.27 -10.68
C LEU A 262 -4.80 -15.63 -11.33
N ALA A 263 -6.06 -16.05 -11.38
CA ALA A 263 -6.45 -17.30 -12.03
C ALA A 263 -6.13 -17.29 -13.53
N ASP A 264 -6.41 -16.19 -14.21
CA ASP A 264 -6.10 -16.02 -15.64
C ASP A 264 -4.59 -16.02 -15.93
N TRP A 265 -3.76 -15.62 -14.93
CA TRP A 265 -2.31 -15.64 -15.04
C TRP A 265 -1.69 -17.02 -14.82
N VAL A 266 -2.33 -17.88 -14.02
CA VAL A 266 -1.85 -19.22 -13.71
C VAL A 266 -2.21 -20.23 -14.81
N VAL A 267 -3.29 -20.00 -15.56
CA VAL A 267 -3.81 -20.91 -16.59
C VAL A 267 -3.23 -20.60 -18.00
N SER A 268 -2.59 -19.47 -18.18
CA SER A 268 -1.90 -19.04 -19.41
C SER A 268 -0.41 -19.22 -19.33
#